data_b85349be6bbed96aa466fb8eed7d222c
#
_entry.id   b85349be6bbed96aa466fb8eed7d222c
#
_cell.length_a   1.000
_cell.length_b   1.000
_cell.length_c   1.000
_cell.angle_alpha   90.00
_cell.angle_beta   90.00
_cell.angle_gamma   90.00
#
_symmetry.space_group_name_H-M   'P 1'
#
loop_
_entity.id
_entity.type
_entity.pdbx_description
1 polymer ?
#
loop_
_entity_poly.entity_id
_entity_poly.type
_entity_poly.pdbx_seq_one_letter_code
_entity_poly.pdbx_strand_id
1 'polypeptide(L)'
;YPNFYDEYAAYDIWGTACTRLDWQTGELTTASLPFVQLDSVLGAVGSRVLLTRIVSDTPLPEGEGNEEMRDAVLQNSLREYDLYDPATNTIEKVFDEPYYPEDHNESKSYLGYCGDKLYFGVTYTDSAAAFSTRNTLVSYDRTAGTWQEECSADSKGGEYSNFWPLLQDGQLRLVVLWRGTDTLTLYSIDNGARYEVPYEEAGSDATGNRNFPIALTDDGRILVTDGYIDRSGMAASRYALIDLGAYLAGSREYTAVEMWTE
;
A
#
# COMPACT_ATOMS: atom_id res chain seq x y z
N TYR A 1 17.32 -6.35 0.34
CA TYR A 1 16.49 -6.29 -0.88
C TYR A 1 16.20 -4.84 -1.17
N PRO A 2 16.31 -4.39 -2.45
CA PRO A 2 15.96 -3.02 -2.84
C PRO A 2 14.52 -2.72 -2.44
N ASN A 3 14.27 -1.48 -1.98
CA ASN A 3 12.96 -1.04 -1.54
C ASN A 3 12.28 -0.06 -2.51
N PHE A 4 12.96 0.27 -3.60
CA PHE A 4 12.41 1.06 -4.70
C PHE A 4 13.03 0.63 -6.04
N TYR A 5 12.27 0.76 -7.14
CA TYR A 5 12.70 0.45 -8.50
C TYR A 5 12.15 1.47 -9.48
N ASP A 6 12.97 1.84 -10.47
CA ASP A 6 12.53 2.52 -11.68
C ASP A 6 12.94 1.70 -12.93
N GLU A 7 12.72 2.23 -14.13
CA GLU A 7 13.06 1.55 -15.38
C GLU A 7 14.58 1.39 -15.61
N TYR A 8 15.42 2.11 -14.88
CA TYR A 8 16.87 2.14 -15.06
C TYR A 8 17.64 1.49 -13.92
N ALA A 9 17.10 1.47 -12.71
CA ALA A 9 17.84 1.04 -11.53
C ALA A 9 16.96 0.48 -10.40
N ALA A 10 17.61 -0.27 -9.51
CA ALA A 10 17.08 -0.61 -8.19
C ALA A 10 17.78 0.25 -7.13
N TYR A 11 17.03 0.64 -6.12
CA TYR A 11 17.50 1.47 -5.02
C TYR A 11 17.22 0.79 -3.68
N ASP A 12 18.20 0.82 -2.78
CA ASP A 12 18.08 0.45 -1.39
C ASP A 12 18.31 1.69 -0.53
N ILE A 13 17.21 2.22 0.02
CA ILE A 13 17.21 3.43 0.85
C ILE A 13 17.13 2.96 2.30
N TRP A 14 18.23 3.14 3.04
CA TRP A 14 18.33 2.67 4.41
C TRP A 14 19.19 3.58 5.28
N GLY A 15 18.69 3.86 6.49
CA GLY A 15 19.43 4.65 7.48
C GLY A 15 19.83 6.02 6.97
N THR A 16 21.09 6.21 6.60
CA THR A 16 21.65 7.47 6.11
C THR A 16 22.15 7.38 4.66
N ALA A 17 21.84 6.31 3.94
CA ALA A 17 22.37 6.05 2.61
C ALA A 17 21.30 5.58 1.61
N CYS A 18 21.52 5.91 0.34
CA CYS A 18 20.82 5.33 -0.81
C CYS A 18 21.85 4.59 -1.67
N THR A 19 21.65 3.28 -1.84
CA THR A 19 22.47 2.46 -2.74
C THR A 19 21.68 2.19 -4.02
N ARG A 20 22.29 2.49 -5.18
CA ARG A 20 21.72 2.33 -6.51
C ARG A 20 22.44 1.22 -7.26
N LEU A 21 21.68 0.25 -7.79
CA LEU A 21 22.15 -0.72 -8.77
C LEU A 21 21.61 -0.37 -10.16
N ASP A 22 22.45 -0.02 -11.07
CA ASP A 22 22.11 0.25 -12.47
C ASP A 22 21.86 -1.06 -13.23
N TRP A 23 20.67 -1.20 -13.85
CA TRP A 23 20.30 -2.43 -14.57
C TRP A 23 21.10 -2.68 -15.84
N GLN A 24 21.57 -1.62 -16.51
CA GLN A 24 22.25 -1.73 -17.79
C GLN A 24 23.74 -2.05 -17.61
N THR A 25 24.36 -1.42 -16.63
CA THR A 25 25.82 -1.52 -16.42
C THR A 25 26.17 -2.52 -15.31
N GLY A 26 25.25 -2.82 -14.40
CA GLY A 26 25.51 -3.58 -13.18
C GLY A 26 26.32 -2.80 -12.15
N GLU A 27 26.50 -1.49 -12.36
CA GLU A 27 27.24 -0.64 -11.43
C GLU A 27 26.46 -0.40 -10.15
N LEU A 28 27.17 -0.55 -9.02
CA LEU A 28 26.65 -0.26 -7.69
C LEU A 28 27.27 1.04 -7.17
N THR A 29 26.41 2.00 -6.85
CA THR A 29 26.84 3.29 -6.28
C THR A 29 26.10 3.56 -4.98
N THR A 30 26.73 4.24 -4.03
CA THR A 30 26.12 4.62 -2.75
C THR A 30 26.31 6.11 -2.52
N ALA A 31 25.24 6.80 -2.20
CA ALA A 31 25.22 8.20 -1.81
C ALA A 31 24.65 8.36 -0.39
N SER A 32 25.16 9.35 0.36
CA SER A 32 24.54 9.74 1.61
C SER A 32 23.22 10.43 1.33
N LEU A 33 22.20 10.12 2.13
CA LEU A 33 20.92 10.82 2.05
C LEU A 33 21.08 12.29 2.41
N PRO A 34 20.34 13.21 1.76
CA PRO A 34 20.42 14.65 2.06
C PRO A 34 19.69 15.02 3.35
N PHE A 35 19.28 14.04 4.14
CA PHE A 35 18.51 14.19 5.37
C PHE A 35 18.89 13.13 6.41
N VAL A 36 18.41 13.29 7.62
CA VAL A 36 18.61 12.36 8.75
C VAL A 36 17.25 11.86 9.27
N GLN A 37 17.30 10.83 10.13
CA GLN A 37 16.12 10.29 10.82
C GLN A 37 15.02 9.78 9.87
N LEU A 38 15.44 9.00 8.86
CA LEU A 38 14.51 8.21 8.06
C LEU A 38 13.67 7.32 8.99
N ASP A 39 12.35 7.44 8.89
CA ASP A 39 11.38 6.61 9.61
C ASP A 39 10.96 5.42 8.75
N SER A 40 10.48 5.68 7.53
CA SER A 40 9.97 4.62 6.65
C SER A 40 10.08 4.99 5.17
N VAL A 41 10.25 3.99 4.32
CA VAL A 41 10.08 4.09 2.86
C VAL A 41 8.70 3.56 2.52
N LEU A 42 7.83 4.40 1.97
CA LEU A 42 6.42 4.08 1.75
C LEU A 42 6.15 3.51 0.35
N GLY A 43 6.77 4.07 -0.68
CA GLY A 43 6.61 3.56 -2.04
C GLY A 43 6.89 4.57 -3.15
N ALA A 44 6.68 4.14 -4.40
CA ALA A 44 6.93 4.94 -5.58
C ALA A 44 5.89 6.05 -5.81
N VAL A 45 6.35 7.20 -6.34
CA VAL A 45 5.53 8.28 -6.90
C VAL A 45 6.22 8.74 -8.21
N GLY A 46 5.92 8.10 -9.31
CA GLY A 46 6.68 8.25 -10.56
C GLY A 46 8.12 7.77 -10.38
N SER A 47 9.09 8.60 -10.75
CA SER A 47 10.53 8.35 -10.56
C SER A 47 11.05 8.70 -9.16
N ARG A 48 10.17 9.16 -8.26
CA ARG A 48 10.51 9.54 -6.88
C ARG A 48 9.96 8.54 -5.88
N VAL A 49 10.45 8.62 -4.65
CA VAL A 49 10.08 7.77 -3.53
C VAL A 49 9.40 8.62 -2.48
N LEU A 50 8.17 8.23 -2.08
CA LEU A 50 7.55 8.77 -0.89
C LEU A 50 8.15 8.07 0.34
N LEU A 51 8.65 8.86 1.27
CA LEU A 51 9.22 8.38 2.53
C LEU A 51 8.75 9.26 3.70
N THR A 52 8.97 8.78 4.91
CA THR A 52 8.72 9.56 6.12
C THR A 52 9.99 9.78 6.91
N ARG A 53 10.06 10.94 7.55
CA ARG A 53 11.14 11.32 8.47
C ARG A 53 10.57 11.76 9.81
N ILE A 54 11.37 11.60 10.85
CA ILE A 54 11.06 12.18 12.16
C ILE A 54 11.71 13.56 12.21
N VAL A 55 10.90 14.59 12.44
CA VAL A 55 11.37 15.96 12.63
C VAL A 55 11.13 16.37 14.08
N SER A 56 12.20 16.63 14.81
CA SER A 56 12.16 16.99 16.24
C SER A 56 13.17 18.08 16.55
N ASP A 57 12.82 18.93 17.50
CA ASP A 57 13.72 19.97 18.02
C ASP A 57 14.89 19.39 18.85
N THR A 58 14.72 18.16 19.33
CA THR A 58 15.70 17.45 20.15
C THR A 58 16.11 16.18 19.39
N PRO A 59 17.41 15.87 19.26
CA PRO A 59 17.87 14.64 18.65
C PRO A 59 17.28 13.42 19.36
N LEU A 60 16.90 12.40 18.57
CA LEU A 60 16.43 11.14 19.12
C LEU A 60 17.57 10.47 19.90
N PRO A 61 17.34 10.04 21.15
CA PRO A 61 18.32 9.29 21.90
C PRO A 61 18.68 7.98 21.22
N GLU A 62 19.98 7.68 21.11
CA GLU A 62 20.49 6.42 20.55
C GLU A 62 20.82 5.43 21.69
N GLY A 63 20.76 4.14 21.38
CA GLY A 63 21.17 3.04 22.25
C GLY A 63 20.03 2.41 23.06
N GLU A 64 20.32 1.22 23.59
CA GLU A 64 19.40 0.47 24.44
C GLU A 64 19.14 1.17 25.79
N GLY A 65 17.92 1.06 26.32
CA GLY A 65 17.52 1.64 27.60
C GLY A 65 17.08 3.11 27.54
N ASN A 66 17.03 3.71 26.36
CA ASN A 66 16.58 5.10 26.17
C ASN A 66 15.12 5.21 25.66
N GLU A 67 14.32 4.16 25.78
CA GLU A 67 12.98 4.07 25.22
C GLU A 67 12.04 5.16 25.74
N GLU A 68 12.00 5.39 27.07
CA GLU A 68 11.16 6.43 27.66
C GLU A 68 11.58 7.85 27.21
N MET A 69 12.88 8.10 27.07
CA MET A 69 13.35 9.40 26.57
C MET A 69 13.06 9.56 25.09
N ARG A 70 13.19 8.49 24.32
CA ARG A 70 12.85 8.47 22.90
C ARG A 70 11.36 8.74 22.69
N ASP A 71 10.48 8.08 23.44
CA ASP A 71 9.05 8.29 23.39
C ASP A 71 8.67 9.73 23.77
N ALA A 72 9.30 10.30 24.78
CA ALA A 72 9.08 11.69 25.15
C ALA A 72 9.47 12.70 24.05
N VAL A 73 10.52 12.41 23.28
CA VAL A 73 10.89 13.22 22.10
C VAL A 73 9.86 13.02 20.99
N LEU A 74 9.47 11.77 20.69
CA LEU A 74 8.52 11.44 19.63
C LEU A 74 7.13 12.04 19.87
N GLN A 75 6.68 12.17 21.13
CA GLN A 75 5.41 12.83 21.48
C GLN A 75 5.35 14.30 21.04
N ASN A 76 6.51 14.96 20.90
CA ASN A 76 6.62 16.36 20.48
C ASN A 76 7.20 16.50 19.06
N SER A 77 7.29 15.39 18.32
CA SER A 77 7.87 15.36 16.98
C SER A 77 6.79 15.35 15.92
N LEU A 78 7.19 15.72 14.71
CA LEU A 78 6.39 15.57 13.50
C LEU A 78 6.89 14.37 12.69
N ARG A 79 5.97 13.68 12.05
CA ARG A 79 6.23 12.80 10.91
C ARG A 79 6.08 13.64 9.66
N GLU A 80 7.18 13.87 8.97
CA GLU A 80 7.21 14.61 7.71
C GLU A 80 7.20 13.60 6.55
N TYR A 81 6.32 13.83 5.60
CA TYR A 81 6.21 13.05 4.37
C TYR A 81 6.91 13.80 3.25
N ASP A 82 7.89 13.15 2.65
CA ASP A 82 8.76 13.74 1.65
C ASP A 82 8.83 12.91 0.37
N LEU A 83 8.99 13.60 -0.75
CA LEU A 83 9.38 13.00 -2.02
C LEU A 83 10.89 13.09 -2.19
N TYR A 84 11.56 11.95 -2.12
CA TYR A 84 12.98 11.82 -2.39
C TYR A 84 13.20 11.46 -3.86
N ASP A 85 14.06 12.20 -4.53
CA ASP A 85 14.52 11.90 -5.89
C ASP A 85 15.92 11.26 -5.82
N PRO A 86 16.04 9.94 -6.05
CA PRO A 86 17.34 9.26 -5.98
C PRO A 86 18.27 9.62 -7.14
N ALA A 87 17.77 10.13 -8.26
CA ALA A 87 18.61 10.53 -9.39
C ALA A 87 19.36 11.84 -9.13
N THR A 88 18.71 12.77 -8.43
CA THR A 88 19.29 14.08 -8.09
C THR A 88 19.76 14.18 -6.64
N ASN A 89 19.47 13.18 -5.83
CA ASN A 89 19.70 13.15 -4.38
C ASN A 89 19.09 14.36 -3.66
N THR A 90 17.84 14.70 -4.02
CA THR A 90 17.11 15.84 -3.46
C THR A 90 15.84 15.38 -2.78
N ILE A 91 15.33 16.22 -1.85
CA ILE A 91 14.13 15.96 -1.09
C ILE A 91 13.18 17.16 -1.17
N GLU A 92 11.89 16.88 -1.28
CA GLU A 92 10.82 17.86 -1.32
C GLU A 92 9.75 17.48 -0.28
N LYS A 93 9.48 18.38 0.67
CA LYS A 93 8.41 18.17 1.65
C LYS A 93 7.04 18.20 0.98
N VAL A 94 6.20 17.23 1.31
CA VAL A 94 4.81 17.13 0.84
C VAL A 94 3.86 17.65 1.91
N PHE A 95 3.89 17.07 3.09
CA PHE A 95 3.12 17.49 4.28
C PHE A 95 3.76 16.94 5.55
N ASP A 96 3.21 17.31 6.70
CA ASP A 96 3.56 16.73 8.00
C ASP A 96 2.31 16.48 8.86
N GLU A 97 2.50 15.67 9.89
CA GLU A 97 1.51 15.39 10.93
C GLU A 97 2.22 15.10 12.27
N PRO A 98 1.54 15.17 13.43
CA PRO A 98 2.10 14.71 14.69
C PRO A 98 2.59 13.26 14.54
N TYR A 99 3.77 12.94 15.10
CA TYR A 99 4.33 11.58 15.02
C TYR A 99 3.41 10.58 15.73
N TYR A 100 2.89 10.94 16.89
CA TYR A 100 1.80 10.24 17.55
C TYR A 100 0.51 11.04 17.38
N PRO A 101 -0.47 10.56 16.60
CA PRO A 101 -1.78 11.18 16.51
C PRO A 101 -2.48 11.12 17.89
N GLU A 102 -3.36 12.09 18.15
CA GLU A 102 -4.16 12.13 19.38
C GLU A 102 -5.04 10.85 19.54
N ASP A 103 -5.46 10.29 18.43
CA ASP A 103 -6.23 9.04 18.39
C ASP A 103 -5.33 7.84 18.07
N HIS A 104 -4.91 7.11 19.10
CA HIS A 104 -4.06 5.93 19.00
C HIS A 104 -4.73 4.71 18.32
N ASN A 105 -6.01 4.81 17.99
CA ASN A 105 -6.76 3.75 17.30
C ASN A 105 -6.73 3.88 15.77
N GLU A 106 -6.07 4.91 15.25
CA GLU A 106 -5.91 5.15 13.83
C GLU A 106 -4.58 4.62 13.31
N SER A 107 -4.63 3.89 12.20
CA SER A 107 -3.45 3.52 11.42
C SER A 107 -3.59 4.00 9.99
N LYS A 108 -2.52 4.55 9.42
CA LYS A 108 -2.45 5.08 8.05
C LYS A 108 -1.43 4.30 7.23
N SER A 109 -1.83 3.86 6.04
CA SER A 109 -0.97 3.14 5.09
C SER A 109 -1.01 3.81 3.73
N TYR A 110 0.16 4.05 3.13
CA TYR A 110 0.25 4.53 1.75
C TYR A 110 -0.16 3.41 0.78
N LEU A 111 -1.00 3.74 -0.20
CA LEU A 111 -1.53 2.77 -1.16
C LEU A 111 -1.02 3.01 -2.58
N GLY A 112 -0.59 4.22 -2.90
CA GLY A 112 -0.15 4.59 -4.23
C GLY A 112 -0.55 6.02 -4.60
N TYR A 113 -0.34 6.36 -5.85
CA TYR A 113 -0.67 7.68 -6.39
C TYR A 113 -1.43 7.57 -7.72
N CYS A 114 -2.15 8.64 -8.06
CA CYS A 114 -2.71 8.84 -9.39
C CYS A 114 -2.66 10.34 -9.71
N GLY A 115 -1.92 10.71 -10.77
CA GLY A 115 -1.66 12.12 -11.08
C GLY A 115 -0.98 12.84 -9.91
N ASP A 116 -1.55 13.96 -9.47
CA ASP A 116 -1.03 14.74 -8.35
C ASP A 116 -1.55 14.32 -6.97
N LYS A 117 -2.40 13.30 -6.89
CA LYS A 117 -2.94 12.80 -5.64
C LYS A 117 -2.17 11.61 -5.11
N LEU A 118 -1.89 11.63 -3.79
CA LEU A 118 -1.41 10.50 -3.01
C LEU A 118 -2.59 9.87 -2.27
N TYR A 119 -2.68 8.55 -2.26
CA TYR A 119 -3.79 7.83 -1.64
C TYR A 119 -3.32 7.04 -0.43
N PHE A 120 -4.11 7.15 0.65
CA PHE A 120 -3.83 6.46 1.91
C PHE A 120 -5.07 5.70 2.37
N GLY A 121 -4.85 4.51 2.89
CA GLY A 121 -5.84 3.77 3.64
C GLY A 121 -5.72 4.11 5.12
N VAL A 122 -6.81 4.57 5.71
CA VAL A 122 -6.90 4.86 7.14
C VAL A 122 -7.84 3.84 7.78
N THR A 123 -7.32 3.09 8.75
CA THR A 123 -8.10 2.14 9.53
C THR A 123 -8.27 2.69 10.93
N TYR A 124 -9.51 2.88 11.33
CA TYR A 124 -9.89 3.23 12.70
C TYR A 124 -10.46 1.99 13.40
N THR A 125 -9.95 1.66 14.58
CA THR A 125 -10.42 0.53 15.37
C THR A 125 -11.05 1.02 16.66
N ASP A 126 -12.34 0.79 16.84
CA ASP A 126 -13.04 1.04 18.12
C ASP A 126 -12.97 -0.21 19.01
N SER A 127 -12.05 -0.19 19.98
CA SER A 127 -11.90 -1.29 20.94
C SER A 127 -13.07 -1.42 21.90
N ALA A 128 -13.86 -0.36 22.09
CA ALA A 128 -15.02 -0.35 22.99
C ALA A 128 -16.28 -0.91 22.32
N ALA A 129 -16.37 -0.88 20.99
CA ALA A 129 -17.53 -1.31 20.21
C ALA A 129 -17.36 -2.71 19.57
N ALA A 130 -16.88 -3.69 20.34
CA ALA A 130 -16.73 -5.08 19.91
C ALA A 130 -15.85 -5.24 18.63
N PHE A 131 -14.74 -4.54 18.59
CA PHE A 131 -13.77 -4.56 17.48
C PHE A 131 -14.38 -4.15 16.12
N SER A 132 -15.24 -3.15 16.12
CA SER A 132 -15.64 -2.54 14.86
C SER A 132 -14.44 -1.78 14.26
N THR A 133 -14.22 -1.97 12.98
CA THR A 133 -13.21 -1.20 12.22
C THR A 133 -13.89 -0.40 11.14
N ARG A 134 -13.44 0.83 10.94
CA ARG A 134 -13.80 1.65 9.80
C ARG A 134 -12.57 1.82 8.91
N ASN A 135 -12.70 1.46 7.65
CA ASN A 135 -11.68 1.69 6.64
C ASN A 135 -12.09 2.89 5.79
N THR A 136 -11.21 3.84 5.70
CA THR A 136 -11.45 5.06 4.92
C THR A 136 -10.30 5.23 3.93
N LEU A 137 -10.64 5.37 2.66
CA LEU A 137 -9.70 5.80 1.62
C LEU A 137 -9.68 7.32 1.63
N VAL A 138 -8.51 7.90 1.81
CA VAL A 138 -8.30 9.34 1.73
C VAL A 138 -7.28 9.66 0.66
N SER A 139 -7.39 10.83 0.05
CA SER A 139 -6.38 11.36 -0.86
C SER A 139 -5.82 12.68 -0.36
N TYR A 140 -4.55 12.92 -0.65
CA TYR A 140 -3.88 14.20 -0.48
C TYR A 140 -3.52 14.76 -1.85
N ASP A 141 -4.10 15.91 -2.19
CA ASP A 141 -3.77 16.64 -3.41
C ASP A 141 -2.51 17.49 -3.17
N ARG A 142 -1.41 17.12 -3.82
CA ARG A 142 -0.10 17.79 -3.65
C ARG A 142 -0.09 19.23 -4.17
N THR A 143 -0.92 19.52 -5.18
CA THR A 143 -1.00 20.87 -5.76
C THR A 143 -1.84 21.79 -4.89
N ALA A 144 -2.97 21.30 -4.38
CA ALA A 144 -3.88 22.10 -3.53
C ALA A 144 -3.46 22.09 -2.05
N GLY A 145 -2.64 21.12 -1.62
CA GLY A 145 -2.27 20.94 -0.21
C GLY A 145 -3.45 20.51 0.67
N THR A 146 -4.41 19.75 0.13
CA THR A 146 -5.66 19.43 0.83
C THR A 146 -5.95 17.95 0.86
N TRP A 147 -6.55 17.51 1.97
CA TRP A 147 -7.06 16.16 2.17
C TRP A 147 -8.52 16.04 1.73
N GLN A 148 -8.87 14.88 1.19
CA GLN A 148 -10.24 14.52 0.82
C GLN A 148 -10.53 13.07 1.22
N GLU A 149 -11.68 12.82 1.88
CA GLU A 149 -12.21 11.47 2.02
C GLU A 149 -12.86 11.06 0.69
N GLU A 150 -12.38 9.95 0.12
CA GLU A 150 -12.87 9.43 -1.16
C GLU A 150 -13.99 8.41 -0.94
N CYS A 151 -13.78 7.47 -0.01
CA CYS A 151 -14.74 6.40 0.28
C CYS A 151 -14.47 5.80 1.65
N SER A 152 -15.52 5.29 2.30
CA SER A 152 -15.37 4.53 3.54
C SER A 152 -16.22 3.27 3.55
N ALA A 153 -15.77 2.26 4.31
CA ALA A 153 -16.47 1.02 4.55
C ALA A 153 -16.32 0.60 6.01
N ASP A 154 -17.44 0.27 6.66
CA ASP A 154 -17.46 -0.19 8.04
C ASP A 154 -17.50 -1.72 8.09
N SER A 155 -16.75 -2.29 9.02
CA SER A 155 -16.83 -3.70 9.34
C SER A 155 -17.41 -3.95 10.73
N LYS A 156 -18.04 -5.08 10.91
CA LYS A 156 -18.51 -5.55 12.21
C LYS A 156 -17.88 -6.91 12.48
N GLY A 157 -17.28 -7.06 13.66
CA GLY A 157 -16.94 -8.38 14.17
C GLY A 157 -15.48 -8.83 14.02
N GLY A 158 -14.50 -7.93 14.17
CA GLY A 158 -13.09 -8.32 14.40
C GLY A 158 -12.36 -8.94 13.22
N GLU A 159 -12.90 -8.87 12.02
CA GLU A 159 -12.21 -9.27 10.81
C GLU A 159 -11.20 -8.18 10.42
N TYR A 160 -9.97 -8.60 10.18
CA TYR A 160 -8.90 -7.69 9.74
C TYR A 160 -9.23 -7.18 8.33
N SER A 161 -9.53 -5.90 8.26
CA SER A 161 -9.69 -5.22 6.99
C SER A 161 -8.34 -4.65 6.58
N ASN A 162 -7.80 -5.16 5.50
CA ASN A 162 -6.62 -4.61 4.87
C ASN A 162 -7.02 -3.96 3.55
N PHE A 163 -6.47 -2.78 3.29
CA PHE A 163 -6.52 -2.20 1.96
C PHE A 163 -5.65 -3.02 1.00
N TRP A 164 -6.14 -3.26 -0.19
CA TRP A 164 -5.37 -3.92 -1.23
C TRP A 164 -5.34 -3.03 -2.48
N PRO A 165 -4.21 -2.35 -2.73
CA PRO A 165 -4.08 -1.49 -3.89
C PRO A 165 -3.84 -2.29 -5.17
N LEU A 166 -4.49 -1.89 -6.27
CA LEU A 166 -4.25 -2.42 -7.60
C LEU A 166 -3.71 -1.30 -8.48
N LEU A 167 -2.51 -1.51 -8.95
CA LEU A 167 -1.77 -0.55 -9.77
C LEU A 167 -1.82 -0.95 -11.24
N GLN A 168 -1.78 0.05 -12.12
CA GLN A 168 -1.52 -0.10 -13.54
C GLN A 168 -0.60 1.04 -13.99
N ASP A 169 0.45 0.73 -14.73
CA ASP A 169 1.49 1.69 -15.13
C ASP A 169 2.07 2.47 -13.94
N GLY A 170 2.24 1.77 -12.80
CA GLY A 170 2.74 2.35 -11.55
C GLY A 170 1.76 3.25 -10.81
N GLN A 171 0.58 3.55 -11.36
CA GLN A 171 -0.44 4.38 -10.75
C GLN A 171 -1.56 3.55 -10.12
N LEU A 172 -2.11 4.05 -9.02
CA LEU A 172 -3.26 3.43 -8.36
C LEU A 172 -4.52 3.57 -9.21
N ARG A 173 -5.24 2.45 -9.44
CA ARG A 173 -6.48 2.41 -10.22
C ARG A 173 -7.68 1.91 -9.43
N LEU A 174 -7.46 0.89 -8.61
CA LEU A 174 -8.50 0.32 -7.77
C LEU A 174 -7.98 0.08 -6.36
N VAL A 175 -8.85 0.16 -5.39
CA VAL A 175 -8.56 -0.22 -3.99
C VAL A 175 -9.65 -1.14 -3.49
N VAL A 176 -9.27 -2.30 -2.97
CA VAL A 176 -10.16 -3.09 -2.13
C VAL A 176 -10.13 -2.46 -0.75
N LEU A 177 -11.27 -1.92 -0.28
CA LEU A 177 -11.39 -1.29 1.02
C LEU A 177 -11.78 -2.30 2.11
N TRP A 178 -12.61 -3.26 1.73
CA TRP A 178 -13.20 -4.20 2.67
C TRP A 178 -13.40 -5.57 2.04
N ARG A 179 -13.22 -6.60 2.86
CA ARG A 179 -13.50 -7.99 2.54
C ARG A 179 -14.55 -8.54 3.50
N GLY A 180 -15.78 -8.66 3.03
CA GLY A 180 -16.83 -9.44 3.71
C GLY A 180 -16.65 -10.93 3.48
N THR A 181 -17.56 -11.75 4.05
CA THR A 181 -17.53 -13.21 3.89
C THR A 181 -17.80 -13.68 2.46
N ASP A 182 -18.55 -12.90 1.69
CA ASP A 182 -19.05 -13.23 0.35
C ASP A 182 -18.90 -12.07 -0.66
N THR A 183 -18.40 -10.91 -0.22
CA THR A 183 -18.25 -9.72 -1.06
C THR A 183 -16.98 -8.96 -0.74
N LEU A 184 -16.45 -8.28 -1.75
CA LEU A 184 -15.41 -7.26 -1.64
C LEU A 184 -16.00 -5.90 -1.93
N THR A 185 -15.65 -4.90 -1.13
CA THR A 185 -15.94 -3.50 -1.44
C THR A 185 -14.73 -2.88 -2.12
N LEU A 186 -14.90 -2.44 -3.37
CA LEU A 186 -13.86 -1.81 -4.17
C LEU A 186 -14.19 -0.35 -4.46
N TYR A 187 -13.17 0.46 -4.57
CA TYR A 187 -13.26 1.84 -5.04
C TYR A 187 -12.39 2.04 -6.29
N SER A 188 -12.95 2.63 -7.33
CA SER A 188 -12.24 2.97 -8.55
C SER A 188 -11.76 4.42 -8.48
N ILE A 189 -10.45 4.60 -8.66
CA ILE A 189 -9.81 5.93 -8.71
C ILE A 189 -10.24 6.69 -9.97
N ASP A 190 -10.41 5.99 -11.09
CA ASP A 190 -10.67 6.60 -12.40
C ASP A 190 -12.03 7.29 -12.49
N ASN A 191 -13.05 6.76 -11.81
CA ASN A 191 -14.43 7.28 -11.90
C ASN A 191 -15.08 7.60 -10.56
N GLY A 192 -14.38 7.38 -9.44
CA GLY A 192 -14.90 7.62 -8.10
C GLY A 192 -16.04 6.68 -7.69
N ALA A 193 -16.24 5.57 -8.38
CA ALA A 193 -17.34 4.65 -8.11
C ALA A 193 -16.95 3.57 -7.11
N ARG A 194 -17.92 3.19 -6.28
CA ARG A 194 -17.85 2.06 -5.37
C ARG A 194 -18.55 0.84 -5.97
N TYR A 195 -17.94 -0.32 -5.83
CA TYR A 195 -18.44 -1.60 -6.33
C TYR A 195 -18.50 -2.63 -5.22
N GLU A 196 -19.50 -3.49 -5.26
CA GLU A 196 -19.60 -4.69 -4.45
C GLU A 196 -19.44 -5.90 -5.37
N VAL A 197 -18.34 -6.63 -5.22
CA VAL A 197 -17.97 -7.74 -6.10
C VAL A 197 -18.05 -9.05 -5.33
N PRO A 198 -18.66 -10.10 -5.89
CA PRO A 198 -18.72 -11.41 -5.26
C PRO A 198 -17.35 -11.99 -4.95
N TYR A 199 -17.16 -12.54 -3.77
CA TYR A 199 -15.95 -13.13 -3.28
C TYR A 199 -16.26 -14.45 -2.56
N GLU A 200 -15.38 -15.43 -2.65
CA GLU A 200 -15.45 -16.66 -1.89
C GLU A 200 -14.16 -16.83 -1.10
N GLU A 201 -14.30 -16.84 0.21
CA GLU A 201 -13.17 -17.13 1.09
C GLU A 201 -12.87 -18.63 1.10
N ALA A 202 -11.59 -18.99 1.28
CA ALA A 202 -11.18 -20.37 1.46
C ALA A 202 -11.90 -20.96 2.68
N GLY A 203 -12.75 -21.92 2.43
CA GLY A 203 -13.38 -22.71 3.51
C GLY A 203 -12.38 -23.66 4.17
N SER A 204 -12.85 -24.37 5.19
CA SER A 204 -12.06 -25.41 5.89
C SER A 204 -11.67 -26.61 5.00
N ASP A 205 -12.19 -26.68 3.78
CA ASP A 205 -11.93 -27.70 2.76
C ASP A 205 -10.72 -27.40 1.87
N ALA A 206 -9.94 -26.37 2.17
CA ALA A 206 -8.73 -25.95 1.45
C ALA A 206 -8.96 -25.63 -0.04
N THR A 207 -10.18 -25.20 -0.41
CA THR A 207 -10.48 -24.84 -1.81
C THR A 207 -9.83 -23.51 -2.24
N GLY A 208 -9.32 -22.74 -1.30
CA GLY A 208 -8.65 -21.45 -1.54
C GLY A 208 -9.63 -20.32 -1.87
N ASN A 209 -9.12 -19.10 -1.79
CA ASN A 209 -9.88 -17.90 -2.11
C ASN A 209 -10.21 -17.87 -3.61
N ARG A 210 -11.43 -17.45 -3.95
CA ARG A 210 -11.85 -17.24 -5.34
C ARG A 210 -12.29 -15.81 -5.56
N ASN A 211 -12.00 -15.33 -6.76
CA ASN A 211 -12.38 -14.00 -7.22
C ASN A 211 -11.73 -12.84 -6.44
N PHE A 212 -10.63 -13.10 -5.70
CA PHE A 212 -9.85 -12.02 -5.08
C PHE A 212 -8.93 -11.39 -6.12
N PRO A 213 -8.94 -10.05 -6.28
CA PRO A 213 -8.15 -9.35 -7.29
C PRO A 213 -6.67 -9.31 -6.87
N ILE A 214 -5.79 -9.64 -7.82
CA ILE A 214 -4.33 -9.71 -7.61
C ILE A 214 -3.62 -8.58 -8.35
N ALA A 215 -3.95 -8.37 -9.63
CA ALA A 215 -3.30 -7.38 -10.48
C ALA A 215 -4.20 -6.95 -11.65
N LEU A 216 -4.00 -5.74 -12.12
CA LEU A 216 -4.54 -5.26 -13.39
C LEU A 216 -3.56 -5.60 -14.51
N THR A 217 -4.07 -5.90 -15.69
CA THR A 217 -3.28 -6.18 -16.89
C THR A 217 -3.43 -5.02 -17.89
N ASP A 218 -2.44 -4.82 -18.76
CA ASP A 218 -2.42 -3.72 -19.74
C ASP A 218 -3.54 -3.84 -20.79
N ASP A 219 -4.08 -5.04 -20.99
CA ASP A 219 -5.17 -5.29 -21.95
C ASP A 219 -6.58 -5.13 -21.35
N GLY A 220 -6.69 -4.50 -20.17
CA GLY A 220 -7.98 -4.16 -19.54
C GLY A 220 -8.64 -5.33 -18.80
N ARG A 221 -7.88 -6.36 -18.46
CA ARG A 221 -8.34 -7.47 -17.62
C ARG A 221 -7.82 -7.36 -16.20
N ILE A 222 -8.39 -8.15 -15.31
CA ILE A 222 -7.93 -8.30 -13.94
C ILE A 222 -7.57 -9.77 -13.69
N LEU A 223 -6.42 -9.97 -13.06
CA LEU A 223 -6.00 -11.27 -12.55
C LEU A 223 -6.64 -11.50 -11.19
N VAL A 224 -7.31 -12.63 -11.01
CA VAL A 224 -7.97 -13.00 -9.76
C VAL A 224 -7.53 -14.39 -9.31
N THR A 225 -7.70 -14.68 -8.01
CA THR A 225 -7.55 -16.03 -7.48
C THR A 225 -8.71 -16.92 -7.95
N ASP A 226 -8.43 -18.20 -8.25
CA ASP A 226 -9.42 -19.24 -8.62
C ASP A 226 -9.25 -20.51 -7.75
N GLY A 227 -9.01 -20.33 -6.45
CA GLY A 227 -8.82 -21.44 -5.52
C GLY A 227 -7.42 -22.04 -5.53
N TYR A 228 -7.31 -23.28 -5.06
CA TYR A 228 -6.06 -24.04 -5.01
C TYR A 228 -6.15 -25.31 -5.85
N ILE A 229 -4.98 -25.80 -6.26
CA ILE A 229 -4.78 -27.17 -6.74
C ILE A 229 -3.83 -27.89 -5.78
N ASP A 230 -4.11 -29.16 -5.50
CA ASP A 230 -3.16 -30.03 -4.81
C ASP A 230 -2.11 -30.51 -5.80
N ARG A 231 -0.85 -30.17 -5.55
CA ARG A 231 0.29 -30.71 -6.28
C ARG A 231 1.20 -31.43 -5.30
N SER A 232 1.14 -32.73 -5.30
CA SER A 232 2.01 -33.59 -4.50
C SER A 232 1.97 -33.29 -2.99
N GLY A 233 0.79 -32.95 -2.44
CA GLY A 233 0.58 -32.61 -1.04
C GLY A 233 0.91 -31.17 -0.67
N MET A 234 1.13 -30.27 -1.66
CA MET A 234 1.24 -28.83 -1.47
C MET A 234 0.13 -28.12 -2.23
N ALA A 235 -0.62 -27.27 -1.52
CA ALA A 235 -1.61 -26.39 -2.14
C ALA A 235 -0.90 -25.32 -2.95
N ALA A 236 -1.22 -25.20 -4.23
CA ALA A 236 -0.76 -24.15 -5.12
C ALA A 236 -1.93 -23.28 -5.55
N SER A 237 -1.78 -21.95 -5.50
CA SER A 237 -2.82 -21.01 -5.94
C SER A 237 -3.10 -21.17 -7.43
N ARG A 238 -4.37 -21.16 -7.79
CA ARG A 238 -4.83 -21.02 -9.16
C ARG A 238 -5.21 -19.58 -9.43
N TYR A 239 -5.06 -19.16 -10.68
CA TYR A 239 -5.39 -17.81 -11.12
C TYR A 239 -6.23 -17.84 -12.38
N ALA A 240 -7.02 -16.80 -12.55
CA ALA A 240 -7.83 -16.62 -13.75
C ALA A 240 -7.84 -15.14 -14.17
N LEU A 241 -8.15 -14.89 -15.43
CA LEU A 241 -8.30 -13.55 -16.00
C LEU A 241 -9.77 -13.31 -16.34
N ILE A 242 -10.23 -12.10 -16.04
CA ILE A 242 -11.57 -11.64 -16.37
C ILE A 242 -11.49 -10.20 -16.88
N ASP A 243 -12.37 -9.80 -17.81
CA ASP A 243 -12.54 -8.41 -18.22
C ASP A 243 -12.85 -7.55 -16.98
N LEU A 244 -12.17 -6.41 -16.84
CA LEU A 244 -12.31 -5.54 -15.65
C LEU A 244 -13.74 -5.04 -15.50
N GLY A 245 -14.39 -4.61 -16.59
CA GLY A 245 -15.78 -4.14 -16.52
C GLY A 245 -16.74 -5.25 -16.12
N ALA A 246 -16.54 -6.47 -16.64
CA ALA A 246 -17.33 -7.64 -16.26
C ALA A 246 -17.10 -8.01 -14.78
N TYR A 247 -15.86 -7.96 -14.29
CA TYR A 247 -15.53 -8.18 -12.89
C TYR A 247 -16.25 -7.19 -11.96
N LEU A 248 -16.15 -5.91 -12.27
CA LEU A 248 -16.81 -4.84 -11.50
C LEU A 248 -18.35 -4.92 -11.56
N ALA A 249 -18.90 -5.53 -12.60
CA ALA A 249 -20.32 -5.86 -12.73
C ALA A 249 -20.72 -7.15 -11.97
N GLY A 250 -19.79 -7.81 -11.27
CA GLY A 250 -20.04 -9.02 -10.48
C GLY A 250 -20.02 -10.32 -11.29
N SER A 251 -19.51 -10.32 -12.52
CA SER A 251 -19.33 -11.55 -13.32
C SER A 251 -18.28 -12.47 -12.68
N ARG A 252 -18.47 -13.77 -12.85
CA ARG A 252 -17.51 -14.83 -12.50
C ARG A 252 -17.09 -15.64 -13.72
N GLU A 253 -17.30 -15.11 -14.91
CA GLU A 253 -16.89 -15.74 -16.16
C GLU A 253 -15.45 -15.39 -16.48
N TYR A 254 -14.52 -16.25 -16.11
CA TYR A 254 -13.09 -16.02 -16.26
C TYR A 254 -12.40 -17.11 -17.09
N THR A 255 -11.28 -16.73 -17.68
CA THR A 255 -10.37 -17.63 -18.40
C THR A 255 -9.27 -18.08 -17.44
N ALA A 256 -9.16 -19.39 -17.23
CA ALA A 256 -8.09 -19.94 -16.40
C ALA A 256 -6.70 -19.58 -16.95
N VAL A 257 -5.79 -19.22 -16.06
CA VAL A 257 -4.38 -19.04 -16.40
C VAL A 257 -3.68 -20.37 -16.26
N GLU A 258 -3.16 -20.88 -17.37
CA GLU A 258 -2.32 -22.08 -17.35
C GLU A 258 -0.95 -21.73 -16.78
N MET A 259 -0.67 -22.23 -15.60
CA MET A 259 0.67 -22.15 -15.02
C MET A 259 1.58 -23.16 -15.73
N TRP A 260 2.77 -22.72 -16.13
CA TRP A 260 3.76 -23.59 -16.75
C TRP A 260 4.01 -24.81 -15.86
N THR A 261 3.78 -25.97 -16.42
CA THR A 261 4.18 -27.26 -15.82
C THR A 261 5.46 -27.70 -16.51
N GLU A 262 6.59 -27.60 -15.84
CA GLU A 262 7.76 -28.42 -16.21
C GLU A 262 7.54 -29.88 -15.82
#